data_79bb7453cfafebaed3d72b615f11bd1d
#
_entry.id   79bb7453cfafebaed3d72b615f11bd1d
#
_cell.length_a   1.000
_cell.length_b   1.000
_cell.length_c   1.000
_cell.angle_alpha   90.00
_cell.angle_beta   90.00
_cell.angle_gamma   90.00
#
_symmetry.space_group_name_H-M   'P 1'
#
loop_
_entity.id
_entity.type
_entity.pdbx_description
1 polymer ?
#
loop_
_entity_poly.entity_id
_entity_poly.type
_entity_poly.pdbx_seq_one_letter_code
_entity_poly.pdbx_strand_id
1 'polypeptide(L)'
;VLTIELAVILEVTLFLLSVGWLTDRRQQADLAEATLREQYAIHGINAIPSVDVFITTYNEGPEVLEKSILGASSIDYPNIRVWVLDDGNRSWLQQFCNEAGIEYVARSSNQGAKAGNINHALQQSEGDLVMLMDADFVAYQNSAWRTAGLFADPRIGTVQTPQNFFNPDAIQHNLGIASSWCDE
;
A
#
# COMPACT_ATOMS: atom_id res chain seq x y z
N VAL A 1 -34.81 19.03 -8.59
CA VAL A 1 -34.80 18.22 -7.36
C VAL A 1 -34.95 16.74 -7.74
N LEU A 2 -36.04 16.30 -8.35
CA LEU A 2 -36.32 14.90 -8.72
C LEU A 2 -35.22 14.23 -9.55
N THR A 3 -34.62 14.95 -10.50
CA THR A 3 -33.52 14.43 -11.34
C THR A 3 -32.24 14.13 -10.55
N ILE A 4 -31.94 14.96 -9.56
CA ILE A 4 -30.77 14.76 -8.68
C ILE A 4 -31.03 13.58 -7.76
N GLU A 5 -32.23 13.47 -7.19
CA GLU A 5 -32.62 12.34 -6.33
C GLU A 5 -32.55 11.01 -7.09
N LEU A 6 -33.03 10.97 -8.32
CA LEU A 6 -32.94 9.79 -9.17
C LEU A 6 -31.50 9.42 -9.52
N ALA A 7 -30.65 10.40 -9.77
CA ALA A 7 -29.21 10.16 -10.01
C ALA A 7 -28.52 9.55 -8.79
N VAL A 8 -28.77 10.10 -7.59
CA VAL A 8 -28.23 9.57 -6.32
C VAL A 8 -28.72 8.15 -6.05
N ILE A 9 -30.01 7.87 -6.25
CA ILE A 9 -30.58 6.54 -6.08
C ILE A 9 -29.92 5.55 -7.05
N LEU A 10 -29.72 5.93 -8.30
CA LEU A 10 -29.06 5.11 -9.30
C LEU A 10 -27.60 4.82 -8.88
N GLU A 11 -26.85 5.84 -8.47
CA GLU A 11 -25.46 5.71 -8.04
C GLU A 11 -25.34 4.77 -6.83
N VAL A 12 -26.15 4.97 -5.80
CA VAL A 12 -26.20 4.10 -4.60
C VAL A 12 -26.58 2.67 -4.99
N THR A 13 -27.55 2.50 -5.89
CA THR A 13 -27.96 1.17 -6.34
C THR A 13 -26.83 0.46 -7.09
N LEU A 14 -26.16 1.15 -8.00
CA LEU A 14 -25.00 0.61 -8.73
C LEU A 14 -23.86 0.26 -7.78
N PHE A 15 -23.61 1.10 -6.78
CA PHE A 15 -22.62 0.83 -5.74
C PHE A 15 -22.96 -0.42 -4.95
N LEU A 16 -24.20 -0.56 -4.45
CA LEU A 16 -24.64 -1.74 -3.71
C LEU A 16 -24.57 -3.02 -4.55
N LEU A 17 -24.94 -2.94 -5.84
CA LEU A 17 -24.80 -4.07 -6.75
C LEU A 17 -23.31 -4.44 -6.95
N SER A 18 -22.41 -3.46 -7.08
CA SER A 18 -20.98 -3.72 -7.21
C SER A 18 -20.40 -4.38 -5.96
N VAL A 19 -20.81 -3.93 -4.77
CA VAL A 19 -20.41 -4.55 -3.49
C VAL A 19 -20.96 -5.98 -3.36
N GLY A 20 -22.19 -6.23 -3.80
CA GLY A 20 -22.79 -7.58 -3.79
C GLY A 20 -22.08 -8.59 -4.70
N TRP A 21 -21.26 -8.11 -5.66
CA TRP A 21 -20.47 -8.96 -6.56
C TRP A 21 -19.01 -9.09 -6.13
N LEU A 22 -18.62 -8.54 -4.98
CA LEU A 22 -17.29 -8.74 -4.43
C LEU A 22 -17.07 -10.22 -4.11
N THR A 23 -16.05 -10.78 -4.71
CA THR A 23 -15.66 -12.17 -4.47
C THR A 23 -14.55 -12.19 -3.43
N ASP A 24 -14.69 -13.03 -2.41
CA ASP A 24 -13.61 -13.30 -1.48
C ASP A 24 -12.45 -13.98 -2.24
N ARG A 25 -11.30 -13.33 -2.22
CA ARG A 25 -10.09 -13.79 -2.92
C ARG A 25 -9.01 -14.28 -1.98
N ARG A 26 -9.32 -14.50 -0.70
CA ARG A 26 -8.35 -14.96 0.30
C ARG A 26 -7.66 -16.26 -0.15
N GLN A 27 -8.43 -17.24 -0.59
CA GLN A 27 -7.86 -18.50 -1.08
C GLN A 27 -6.94 -18.33 -2.29
N GLN A 28 -7.23 -17.38 -3.19
CA GLN A 28 -6.33 -17.06 -4.30
C GLN A 28 -5.03 -16.43 -3.80
N ALA A 29 -5.12 -15.53 -2.83
CA ALA A 29 -3.94 -14.92 -2.20
C ALA A 29 -3.10 -15.96 -1.45
N ASP A 30 -3.73 -16.87 -0.69
CA ASP A 30 -3.04 -17.96 0.02
C ASP A 30 -2.27 -18.86 -0.95
N LEU A 31 -2.89 -19.26 -2.04
CA LEU A 31 -2.26 -20.08 -3.07
C LEU A 31 -1.13 -19.34 -3.78
N ALA A 32 -1.34 -18.09 -4.15
CA ALA A 32 -0.34 -17.26 -4.82
C ALA A 32 0.88 -17.04 -3.92
N GLU A 33 0.67 -16.75 -2.63
CA GLU A 33 1.73 -16.63 -1.64
C GLU A 33 2.51 -17.95 -1.49
N ALA A 34 1.82 -19.08 -1.31
CA ALA A 34 2.46 -20.37 -1.16
C ALA A 34 3.33 -20.70 -2.37
N THR A 35 2.81 -20.49 -3.59
CA THR A 35 3.56 -20.71 -4.83
C THR A 35 4.79 -19.80 -4.92
N LEU A 36 4.65 -18.51 -4.57
CA LEU A 36 5.76 -17.57 -4.60
C LEU A 36 6.86 -17.91 -3.59
N ARG A 37 6.46 -18.33 -2.37
CA ARG A 37 7.41 -18.80 -1.34
C ARG A 37 8.13 -20.07 -1.76
N GLU A 38 7.45 -20.99 -2.43
CA GLU A 38 8.07 -22.19 -2.99
C GLU A 38 9.10 -21.83 -4.07
N GLN A 39 8.76 -20.94 -5.00
CA GLN A 39 9.70 -20.45 -6.02
C GLN A 39 10.94 -19.82 -5.39
N TYR A 40 10.76 -19.00 -4.36
CA TYR A 40 11.87 -18.42 -3.61
C TYR A 40 12.74 -19.48 -2.93
N ALA A 41 12.12 -20.47 -2.28
CA ALA A 41 12.85 -21.54 -1.59
C ALA A 41 13.69 -22.41 -2.53
N ILE A 42 13.19 -22.65 -3.75
CA ILE A 42 13.86 -23.50 -4.74
C ILE A 42 14.91 -22.72 -5.55
N HIS A 43 14.58 -21.51 -5.98
CA HIS A 43 15.35 -20.78 -7.00
C HIS A 43 15.98 -19.48 -6.48
N GLY A 44 15.70 -19.09 -5.24
CA GLY A 44 16.25 -17.91 -4.60
C GLY A 44 15.58 -16.58 -5.04
N ILE A 45 16.25 -15.47 -4.69
CA ILE A 45 15.71 -14.10 -4.82
C ILE A 45 15.36 -13.72 -6.26
N ASN A 46 16.08 -14.22 -7.26
CA ASN A 46 15.84 -13.88 -8.67
C ASN A 46 14.58 -14.53 -9.26
N ALA A 47 13.95 -15.45 -8.51
CA ALA A 47 12.72 -16.13 -8.95
C ALA A 47 11.45 -15.41 -8.50
N ILE A 48 11.58 -14.36 -7.69
CA ILE A 48 10.47 -13.57 -7.18
C ILE A 48 10.59 -12.12 -7.63
N PRO A 49 9.48 -11.41 -7.90
CA PRO A 49 9.54 -10.04 -8.34
C PRO A 49 10.15 -9.13 -7.28
N SER A 50 10.87 -8.11 -7.71
CA SER A 50 11.29 -7.02 -6.85
C SER A 50 10.13 -6.07 -6.57
N VAL A 51 10.06 -5.56 -5.33
CA VAL A 51 8.99 -4.65 -4.89
C VAL A 51 9.59 -3.35 -4.38
N ASP A 52 9.23 -2.24 -5.01
CA ASP A 52 9.55 -0.90 -4.52
C ASP A 52 8.34 -0.35 -3.74
N VAL A 53 8.52 -0.09 -2.44
CA VAL A 53 7.47 0.48 -1.58
C VAL A 53 7.58 1.99 -1.59
N PHE A 54 6.60 2.68 -2.14
CA PHE A 54 6.55 4.13 -2.23
C PHE A 54 5.68 4.70 -1.11
N ILE A 55 6.28 5.43 -0.18
CA ILE A 55 5.58 6.19 0.87
C ILE A 55 5.50 7.63 0.40
N THR A 56 4.30 8.08 0.07
CA THR A 56 4.06 9.45 -0.41
C THR A 56 3.78 10.38 0.76
N THR A 57 4.51 11.51 0.83
CA THR A 57 4.35 12.48 1.93
C THR A 57 4.51 13.92 1.43
N TYR A 58 3.89 14.87 2.14
CA TYR A 58 3.98 16.30 1.86
C TYR A 58 4.29 17.12 3.11
N ASN A 59 3.47 17.06 4.15
CA ASN A 59 3.60 17.85 5.36
C ASN A 59 3.33 17.08 6.66
N GLU A 60 3.23 15.75 6.58
CA GLU A 60 3.04 14.89 7.74
C GLU A 60 4.23 14.99 8.70
N GLY A 61 3.93 14.99 10.00
CA GLY A 61 4.94 15.11 11.04
C GLY A 61 5.78 13.83 11.25
N PRO A 62 6.93 13.96 11.97
CA PRO A 62 7.81 12.83 12.26
C PRO A 62 7.08 11.64 12.90
N GLU A 63 6.20 11.91 13.86
CA GLU A 63 5.46 10.89 14.62
C GLU A 63 4.61 9.95 13.74
N VAL A 64 4.11 10.46 12.61
CA VAL A 64 3.33 9.70 11.64
C VAL A 64 4.26 8.95 10.71
N LEU A 65 5.23 9.66 10.13
CA LEU A 65 6.16 9.12 9.14
C LEU A 65 7.06 8.02 9.68
N GLU A 66 7.57 8.17 10.89
CA GLU A 66 8.41 7.14 11.52
C GLU A 66 7.68 5.79 11.59
N LYS A 67 6.41 5.79 11.97
CA LYS A 67 5.62 4.55 12.05
C LYS A 67 5.42 3.92 10.67
N SER A 68 5.09 4.72 9.67
CA SER A 68 4.91 4.24 8.30
C SER A 68 6.21 3.68 7.73
N ILE A 69 7.31 4.41 7.89
CA ILE A 69 8.63 4.00 7.40
C ILE A 69 9.12 2.74 8.12
N LEU A 70 9.01 2.67 9.45
CA LEU A 70 9.38 1.47 10.21
C LEU A 70 8.49 0.27 9.82
N GLY A 71 7.19 0.50 9.63
CA GLY A 71 6.26 -0.52 9.16
C GLY A 71 6.66 -1.06 7.78
N ALA A 72 6.95 -0.18 6.83
CA ALA A 72 7.41 -0.57 5.51
C ALA A 72 8.76 -1.32 5.53
N SER A 73 9.69 -0.86 6.37
CA SER A 73 11.01 -1.50 6.54
C SER A 73 10.94 -2.85 7.26
N SER A 74 9.82 -3.13 7.95
CA SER A 74 9.60 -4.40 8.64
C SER A 74 8.87 -5.44 7.80
N ILE A 75 8.53 -5.12 6.54
CA ILE A 75 7.89 -6.08 5.63
C ILE A 75 8.84 -7.26 5.40
N ASP A 76 8.34 -8.46 5.70
CA ASP A 76 9.08 -9.72 5.50
C ASP A 76 9.03 -10.13 4.02
N TYR A 77 9.86 -9.47 3.21
CA TYR A 77 9.99 -9.83 1.80
C TYR A 77 11.44 -9.59 1.33
N PRO A 78 12.14 -10.61 0.81
CA PRO A 78 13.59 -10.51 0.61
C PRO A 78 14.00 -9.57 -0.51
N ASN A 79 13.13 -9.32 -1.49
CA ASN A 79 13.42 -8.48 -2.66
C ASN A 79 12.62 -7.18 -2.62
N ILE A 80 12.84 -6.38 -1.57
CA ILE A 80 12.08 -5.14 -1.30
C ILE A 80 13.01 -3.94 -1.12
N ARG A 81 12.59 -2.78 -1.59
CA ARG A 81 13.21 -1.48 -1.34
C ARG A 81 12.15 -0.48 -0.90
N VAL A 82 12.48 0.33 0.10
CA VAL A 82 11.58 1.38 0.61
C VAL A 82 12.03 2.73 0.10
N TRP A 83 11.08 3.51 -0.39
CA TRP A 83 11.25 4.83 -0.96
C TRP A 83 10.34 5.84 -0.26
N VAL A 84 10.88 6.94 0.20
CA VAL A 84 10.11 8.06 0.74
C VAL A 84 10.06 9.16 -0.30
N LEU A 85 8.84 9.47 -0.78
CA LEU A 85 8.60 10.46 -1.83
C LEU A 85 8.10 11.75 -1.18
N ASP A 86 9.02 12.69 -0.95
CA ASP A 86 8.77 13.91 -0.19
C ASP A 86 8.50 15.14 -1.06
N ASP A 87 7.24 15.52 -1.21
CA ASP A 87 6.85 16.77 -1.85
C ASP A 87 7.09 18.03 -0.97
N GLY A 88 7.42 17.82 0.30
CA GLY A 88 7.77 18.88 1.24
C GLY A 88 9.25 19.28 1.21
N ASN A 89 10.11 18.48 0.58
CA ASN A 89 11.56 18.70 0.48
C ASN A 89 12.22 18.99 1.85
N ARG A 90 12.01 18.10 2.82
CA ARG A 90 12.36 18.30 4.23
C ARG A 90 13.73 17.70 4.54
N SER A 91 14.67 18.55 4.97
CA SER A 91 16.05 18.12 5.28
C SER A 91 16.15 17.10 6.42
N TRP A 92 15.30 17.21 7.44
CA TRP A 92 15.26 16.25 8.53
C TRP A 92 14.85 14.85 8.06
N LEU A 93 13.88 14.77 7.13
CA LEU A 93 13.38 13.50 6.58
C LEU A 93 14.43 12.87 5.65
N GLN A 94 15.11 13.68 4.85
CA GLN A 94 16.23 13.22 4.05
C GLN A 94 17.35 12.62 4.92
N GLN A 95 17.71 13.30 6.02
CA GLN A 95 18.69 12.79 6.95
C GLN A 95 18.24 11.47 7.57
N PHE A 96 17.00 11.40 8.05
CA PHE A 96 16.41 10.19 8.63
C PHE A 96 16.45 9.01 7.64
N CYS A 97 16.04 9.21 6.39
CA CYS A 97 16.08 8.18 5.36
C CYS A 97 17.51 7.71 5.08
N ASN A 98 18.49 8.63 4.97
CA ASN A 98 19.87 8.29 4.77
C ASN A 98 20.46 7.45 5.92
N GLU A 99 20.15 7.80 7.17
CA GLU A 99 20.59 7.04 8.35
C GLU A 99 19.94 5.65 8.42
N ALA A 100 18.70 5.51 7.94
CA ALA A 100 17.96 4.26 7.89
C ALA A 100 18.27 3.40 6.65
N GLY A 101 19.04 3.90 5.68
CA GLY A 101 19.32 3.19 4.42
C GLY A 101 18.09 3.10 3.50
N ILE A 102 17.23 4.11 3.52
CA ILE A 102 15.98 4.20 2.77
C ILE A 102 16.16 5.21 1.64
N GLU A 103 15.61 4.91 0.47
CA GLU A 103 15.66 5.80 -0.68
C GLU A 103 14.80 7.05 -0.44
N TYR A 104 15.39 8.22 -0.62
CA TYR A 104 14.69 9.50 -0.47
C TYR A 104 14.63 10.23 -1.80
N VAL A 105 13.41 10.57 -2.21
CA VAL A 105 13.16 11.30 -3.46
C VAL A 105 12.39 12.58 -3.13
N ALA A 106 12.99 13.72 -3.51
CA ALA A 106 12.32 15.02 -3.49
C ALA A 106 12.35 15.63 -4.88
N ARG A 107 11.41 16.50 -5.17
CA ARG A 107 11.34 17.21 -6.46
C ARG A 107 11.21 18.71 -6.25
N SER A 108 11.60 19.48 -7.26
CA SER A 108 11.62 20.95 -7.22
C SER A 108 10.23 21.59 -7.26
N SER A 109 9.19 20.83 -7.64
CA SER A 109 7.82 21.34 -7.71
C SER A 109 6.83 20.22 -7.39
N ASN A 110 5.68 20.57 -6.81
CA ASN A 110 4.61 19.62 -6.51
C ASN A 110 3.56 19.50 -7.64
N GLN A 111 3.94 19.79 -8.89
CA GLN A 111 3.03 19.69 -10.03
C GLN A 111 2.45 18.27 -10.15
N GLY A 112 1.13 18.18 -10.28
CA GLY A 112 0.42 16.91 -10.31
C GLY A 112 0.24 16.26 -8.93
N ALA A 113 0.62 16.94 -7.85
CA ALA A 113 0.49 16.48 -6.46
C ALA A 113 0.99 15.04 -6.29
N LYS A 114 0.26 14.18 -5.56
CA LYS A 114 0.64 12.78 -5.31
C LYS A 114 0.95 11.99 -6.59
N ALA A 115 0.13 12.13 -7.64
CA ALA A 115 0.35 11.42 -8.90
C ALA A 115 1.64 11.85 -9.59
N GLY A 116 1.94 13.16 -9.57
CA GLY A 116 3.21 13.69 -10.09
C GLY A 116 4.41 13.20 -9.31
N ASN A 117 4.30 13.06 -7.99
CA ASN A 117 5.36 12.54 -7.12
C ASN A 117 5.65 11.07 -7.43
N ILE A 118 4.61 10.25 -7.53
CA ILE A 118 4.73 8.84 -7.90
C ILE A 118 5.37 8.70 -9.29
N ASN A 119 4.89 9.46 -10.29
CA ASN A 119 5.45 9.41 -11.65
C ASN A 119 6.92 9.81 -11.70
N HIS A 120 7.34 10.76 -10.85
CA HIS A 120 8.75 11.15 -10.74
C HIS A 120 9.60 10.02 -10.15
N ALA A 121 9.13 9.36 -9.12
CA ALA A 121 9.82 8.22 -8.51
C ALA A 121 9.89 7.00 -9.44
N LEU A 122 8.82 6.73 -10.20
CA LEU A 122 8.79 5.64 -11.19
C LEU A 122 9.87 5.75 -12.27
N GLN A 123 10.36 6.96 -12.57
CA GLN A 123 11.47 7.14 -13.52
C GLN A 123 12.82 6.70 -12.95
N GLN A 124 12.93 6.52 -11.65
CA GLN A 124 14.15 6.15 -10.93
C GLN A 124 14.06 4.72 -10.35
N SER A 125 12.85 4.21 -10.23
CA SER A 125 12.56 2.87 -9.72
C SER A 125 12.82 1.81 -10.80
N GLU A 126 13.40 0.70 -10.39
CA GLU A 126 13.65 -0.47 -11.23
C GLU A 126 12.91 -1.71 -10.71
N GLY A 127 12.02 -1.54 -9.73
CA GLY A 127 11.21 -2.62 -9.19
C GLY A 127 10.22 -3.19 -10.21
N ASP A 128 10.07 -4.51 -10.23
CA ASP A 128 9.06 -5.18 -11.07
C ASP A 128 7.65 -4.77 -10.66
N LEU A 129 7.44 -4.54 -9.37
CA LEU A 129 6.18 -4.13 -8.75
C LEU A 129 6.38 -2.91 -7.88
N VAL A 130 5.33 -2.09 -7.78
CA VAL A 130 5.29 -0.94 -6.88
C VAL A 130 4.14 -1.09 -5.88
N MET A 131 4.47 -0.99 -4.60
CA MET A 131 3.50 -0.91 -3.51
C MET A 131 3.33 0.55 -3.10
N LEU A 132 2.15 1.11 -3.27
CA LEU A 132 1.85 2.49 -2.88
C LEU A 132 1.29 2.54 -1.47
N MET A 133 1.88 3.38 -0.63
CA MET A 133 1.44 3.64 0.74
C MET A 133 1.27 5.13 0.99
N ASP A 134 0.26 5.50 1.74
CA ASP A 134 0.14 6.83 2.32
C ASP A 134 1.02 6.95 3.57
N ALA A 135 1.38 8.18 3.91
CA ALA A 135 2.28 8.47 5.03
C ALA A 135 1.75 8.04 6.41
N ASP A 136 0.44 7.84 6.53
CA ASP A 136 -0.27 7.43 7.75
C ASP A 136 -0.62 5.94 7.78
N PHE A 137 -0.15 5.16 6.80
CA PHE A 137 -0.38 3.72 6.74
C PHE A 137 0.79 2.94 7.35
N VAL A 138 0.46 1.83 8.01
CA VAL A 138 1.43 0.84 8.47
C VAL A 138 1.13 -0.48 7.77
N ALA A 139 2.10 -0.98 7.02
CA ALA A 139 1.95 -2.24 6.29
C ALA A 139 2.03 -3.45 7.23
N TYR A 140 1.26 -4.50 6.94
CA TYR A 140 1.48 -5.80 7.56
C TYR A 140 2.79 -6.42 7.05
N GLN A 141 3.49 -7.15 7.91
CA GLN A 141 4.78 -7.75 7.58
C GLN A 141 4.71 -8.70 6.38
N ASN A 142 3.60 -9.41 6.19
CA ASN A 142 3.40 -10.33 5.08
C ASN A 142 2.74 -9.69 3.84
N SER A 143 2.52 -8.38 3.82
CA SER A 143 1.76 -7.70 2.76
C SER A 143 2.32 -7.92 1.36
N ALA A 144 3.63 -7.89 1.19
CA ALA A 144 4.27 -8.13 -0.10
C ALA A 144 4.11 -9.58 -0.57
N TRP A 145 4.28 -10.57 0.32
CA TRP A 145 4.05 -11.98 -0.01
C TRP A 145 2.60 -12.23 -0.44
N ARG A 146 1.63 -11.63 0.27
CA ARG A 146 0.19 -11.78 0.02
C ARG A 146 -0.26 -11.19 -1.32
N THR A 147 0.46 -10.20 -1.84
CA THR A 147 0.04 -9.46 -3.03
C THR A 147 0.89 -9.75 -4.25
N ALA A 148 2.21 -9.89 -4.10
CA ALA A 148 3.13 -10.03 -5.23
C ALA A 148 2.85 -11.29 -6.07
N GLY A 149 2.51 -12.42 -5.45
CA GLY A 149 2.22 -13.66 -6.16
C GLY A 149 1.01 -13.60 -7.09
N LEU A 150 0.07 -12.67 -6.84
CA LEU A 150 -1.11 -12.49 -7.69
C LEU A 150 -0.76 -11.95 -9.09
N PHE A 151 0.34 -11.23 -9.23
CA PHE A 151 0.81 -10.69 -10.52
C PHE A 151 1.43 -11.75 -11.44
N ALA A 152 1.50 -13.02 -11.02
CA ALA A 152 1.78 -14.13 -11.90
C ALA A 152 0.71 -14.30 -13.00
N ASP A 153 -0.52 -13.83 -12.77
CA ASP A 153 -1.54 -13.71 -13.81
C ASP A 153 -1.32 -12.38 -14.58
N PRO A 154 -0.94 -12.43 -15.88
CA PRO A 154 -0.62 -11.23 -16.66
C PRO A 154 -1.83 -10.31 -16.91
N ARG A 155 -3.04 -10.74 -16.55
CA ARG A 155 -4.26 -9.93 -16.62
C ARG A 155 -4.43 -9.02 -15.42
N ILE A 156 -3.67 -9.25 -14.33
CA ILE A 156 -3.73 -8.45 -13.11
C ILE A 156 -2.73 -7.30 -13.22
N GLY A 157 -3.26 -6.09 -13.38
CA GLY A 157 -2.46 -4.87 -13.41
C GLY A 157 -2.41 -4.13 -12.07
N THR A 158 -3.35 -4.42 -11.16
CA THR A 158 -3.43 -3.78 -9.85
C THR A 158 -4.06 -4.72 -8.84
N VAL A 159 -3.51 -4.72 -7.63
CA VAL A 159 -4.08 -5.41 -6.47
C VAL A 159 -4.33 -4.35 -5.39
N GLN A 160 -5.57 -4.29 -4.89
CA GLN A 160 -5.93 -3.41 -3.78
C GLN A 160 -6.29 -4.26 -2.57
N THR A 161 -5.64 -3.95 -1.45
CA THR A 161 -5.93 -4.59 -0.15
C THR A 161 -7.00 -3.79 0.60
N PRO A 162 -7.78 -4.43 1.48
CA PRO A 162 -8.66 -3.71 2.39
C PRO A 162 -7.82 -2.84 3.34
N GLN A 163 -8.38 -1.69 3.71
CA GLN A 163 -7.79 -0.81 4.71
C GLN A 163 -8.44 -1.09 6.06
N ASN A 164 -7.62 -1.30 7.08
CA ASN A 164 -8.06 -1.44 8.45
C ASN A 164 -7.61 -0.22 9.25
N PHE A 165 -8.50 0.36 10.02
CA PHE A 165 -8.15 1.46 10.91
C PHE A 165 -7.48 0.92 12.16
N PHE A 166 -6.25 1.37 12.42
CA PHE A 166 -5.52 1.02 13.63
C PHE A 166 -6.18 1.56 14.89
N ASN A 167 -6.80 2.74 14.79
CA ASN A 167 -7.53 3.35 15.90
C ASN A 167 -9.03 3.08 15.72
N PRO A 168 -9.69 2.40 16.68
CA PRO A 168 -11.14 2.27 16.65
C PRO A 168 -11.77 3.66 16.68
N ASP A 169 -12.72 3.91 15.80
CA ASP A 169 -13.49 5.15 15.84
C ASP A 169 -14.39 5.20 17.08
N ALA A 170 -14.97 6.38 17.35
CA ALA A 170 -15.82 6.58 18.52
C ALA A 170 -17.03 5.65 18.54
N ILE A 171 -17.53 5.22 17.37
CA ILE A 171 -18.67 4.31 17.24
C ILE A 171 -18.23 2.90 17.58
N GLN A 172 -17.13 2.43 17.04
CA GLN A 172 -16.56 1.11 17.34
C GLN A 172 -16.24 0.97 18.82
N HIS A 173 -15.62 2.01 19.41
CA HIS A 173 -15.30 2.04 20.84
C HIS A 173 -16.56 2.01 21.71
N ASN A 174 -17.56 2.83 21.39
CA ASN A 174 -18.78 2.94 22.18
C ASN A 174 -19.70 1.71 22.05
N LEU A 175 -19.68 1.03 20.91
CA LEU A 175 -20.46 -0.20 20.68
C LEU A 175 -19.75 -1.46 21.18
N GLY A 176 -18.52 -1.34 21.70
CA GLY A 176 -17.74 -2.50 22.14
C GLY A 176 -17.45 -3.50 21.01
N ILE A 177 -17.50 -3.04 19.78
CA ILE A 177 -17.11 -3.83 18.61
C ILE A 177 -15.58 -3.89 18.61
N ALA A 178 -15.05 -4.80 19.42
CA ALA A 178 -13.63 -5.15 19.32
C ALA A 178 -13.38 -5.60 17.88
N SER A 179 -12.32 -5.10 17.30
CA SER A 179 -11.88 -5.47 15.94
C SER A 179 -11.54 -6.96 15.92
N SER A 180 -12.53 -7.83 15.75
CA SER A 180 -12.33 -9.26 15.47
C SER A 180 -11.63 -9.51 14.13
N TRP A 181 -11.16 -8.46 13.48
CA TRP A 181 -10.49 -8.47 12.19
C TRP A 181 -8.96 -8.39 12.28
N CYS A 182 -8.41 -8.22 13.50
CA CYS A 182 -6.96 -8.10 13.71
C CYS A 182 -6.30 -9.41 14.17
N ASP A 183 -7.06 -10.47 14.40
CA ASP A 183 -6.54 -11.73 14.99
C ASP A 183 -6.48 -12.91 14.00
N GLU A 184 -6.50 -12.65 12.68
CA GLU A 184 -6.29 -13.71 11.69
C GLU A 184 -5.20 -13.35 10.66
#